data_3ee31fc1192337348a537d4863939ecc
#
_entry.id   3ee31fc1192337348a537d4863939ecc
#
_cell.length_a   1.000
_cell.length_b   1.000
_cell.length_c   1.000
_cell.angle_alpha   90.00
_cell.angle_beta   90.00
_cell.angle_gamma   90.00
#
_symmetry.space_group_name_H-M   'P 1'
#
loop_
_entity.id
_entity.type
_entity.pdbx_description
1 polymer ?
#
loop_
_entity_poly.entity_id
_entity_poly.type
_entity_poly.pdbx_seq_one_letter_code
_entity_poly.pdbx_strand_id
1 'polypeptide(L)'
;MWEVSKQQGHPLLIFDNISECPGHRAAVNLLTRDRLCEAIGISPEEYIDTLAWAMENPSEPKLVGQEDAHCYENMQEQVNLLDLPIPHHWPQDRGRYSSASVIIANYNGIRNMSFHRQFVRDESHTVVRLVPRHLRTMMLEARENGDDVEIAIVNAPDPVVLLAAAMSFKENIDELTIAAALHEKLYSKPLELTTMPNGVEVPADAEYVLWGRITGENDDEGPYVDITGTVDDVRQEPVIAVEGVFHRDNPIFHALIPGEAEHKTLMGLPRSPTIKDAVSKVCTCLDVHMTEGGCGWLAAVVKIKKENPDDGINAIKAALEGHKSMKMVTIVDEDIDISDPVRVEWAMNTRWQPDRDTIILSNQKGSSLDPSRYPDGTTSKVGFDATIHHDADKSGFMSVQ
;
A
#
# COMPACT_ATOMS: atom_id res chain seq x y z
N MET A 1 4.07 15.73 -16.63
CA MET A 1 4.11 14.99 -15.34
C MET A 1 4.84 13.66 -15.52
N TRP A 2 4.28 12.71 -16.23
CA TRP A 2 4.74 11.33 -16.35
C TRP A 2 6.20 11.14 -16.81
N GLU A 3 6.66 11.82 -17.88
CA GLU A 3 8.04 11.71 -18.38
C GLU A 3 9.08 12.21 -17.37
N VAL A 4 8.75 13.24 -16.59
CA VAL A 4 9.64 13.80 -15.58
C VAL A 4 9.66 12.94 -14.32
N SER A 5 8.51 12.36 -13.94
CA SER A 5 8.40 11.50 -12.76
C SER A 5 9.22 10.20 -12.86
N LYS A 6 9.52 9.75 -14.08
CA LYS A 6 10.32 8.56 -14.36
C LYS A 6 11.84 8.79 -14.45
N GLN A 7 12.29 10.01 -14.28
CA GLN A 7 13.72 10.29 -14.25
C GLN A 7 14.39 9.53 -13.10
N GLN A 8 15.70 9.31 -13.26
CA GLN A 8 16.49 8.60 -12.25
C GLN A 8 16.27 9.19 -10.86
N GLY A 9 16.01 8.32 -9.88
CA GLY A 9 15.71 8.71 -8.50
C GLY A 9 14.28 9.18 -8.26
N HIS A 10 13.37 9.08 -9.25
CA HIS A 10 11.96 9.45 -9.13
C HIS A 10 11.78 10.79 -8.40
N PRO A 11 12.16 11.93 -9.00
CA PRO A 11 12.18 13.21 -8.29
C PRO A 11 10.80 13.57 -7.76
N LEU A 12 10.75 14.15 -6.57
CA LEU A 12 9.55 14.78 -6.05
C LEU A 12 9.17 15.95 -6.96
N LEU A 13 7.96 15.95 -7.47
CA LEU A 13 7.42 17.02 -8.30
C LEU A 13 6.24 17.67 -7.59
N ILE A 14 6.29 18.98 -7.48
CA ILE A 14 5.19 19.81 -6.96
C ILE A 14 4.68 20.69 -8.10
N PHE A 15 3.37 20.69 -8.30
CA PHE A 15 2.66 21.51 -9.28
C PHE A 15 1.93 22.61 -8.53
N ASP A 16 2.50 23.81 -8.54
CA ASP A 16 1.95 24.97 -7.79
C ASP A 16 0.90 25.75 -8.59
N ASN A 17 0.77 25.49 -9.88
CA ASN A 17 -0.18 26.18 -10.75
C ASN A 17 -0.85 25.18 -11.68
N ILE A 18 -2.03 24.71 -11.27
CA ILE A 18 -2.86 23.78 -12.05
C ILE A 18 -3.96 24.61 -12.71
N SER A 19 -3.87 24.78 -14.03
CA SER A 19 -4.77 25.68 -14.79
C SER A 19 -6.25 25.34 -14.64
N GLU A 20 -6.56 24.05 -14.48
CA GLU A 20 -7.92 23.54 -14.34
C GLU A 20 -8.46 23.60 -12.90
N CYS A 21 -7.57 23.79 -11.91
CA CYS A 21 -7.91 23.80 -10.49
C CYS A 21 -7.16 24.95 -9.79
N PRO A 22 -7.52 26.22 -10.03
CA PRO A 22 -6.86 27.39 -9.45
C PRO A 22 -6.91 27.34 -7.90
N GLY A 23 -5.79 27.67 -7.26
CA GLY A 23 -5.69 27.68 -5.80
C GLY A 23 -5.33 26.31 -5.18
N HIS A 24 -5.26 25.26 -6.00
CA HIS A 24 -4.84 23.92 -5.56
C HIS A 24 -3.44 23.59 -6.09
N ARG A 25 -2.71 22.78 -5.33
CA ARG A 25 -1.41 22.23 -5.71
C ARG A 25 -1.48 20.69 -5.73
N ALA A 26 -0.57 20.06 -6.43
CA ALA A 26 -0.46 18.60 -6.42
C ALA A 26 1.00 18.16 -6.31
N ALA A 27 1.24 17.03 -5.67
CA ALA A 27 2.55 16.39 -5.58
C ALA A 27 2.51 14.95 -6.09
N VAL A 28 3.59 14.51 -6.73
CA VAL A 28 3.83 13.13 -7.17
C VAL A 28 5.23 12.69 -6.76
N ASN A 29 5.44 11.39 -6.63
CA ASN A 29 6.65 10.80 -6.08
C ASN A 29 6.95 11.31 -4.66
N LEU A 30 5.93 11.56 -3.88
CA LEU A 30 6.05 12.06 -2.51
C LEU A 30 6.74 11.03 -1.61
N LEU A 31 6.38 9.76 -1.73
CA LEU A 31 6.77 8.67 -0.85
C LEU A 31 7.50 7.53 -1.59
N THR A 32 8.69 7.81 -2.16
CA THR A 32 9.62 6.71 -2.48
C THR A 32 10.18 6.12 -1.17
N ARG A 33 10.76 4.91 -1.21
CA ARG A 33 11.26 4.24 0.02
C ARG A 33 12.17 5.16 0.84
N ASP A 34 13.17 5.76 0.20
CA ASP A 34 14.15 6.60 0.89
C ASP A 34 13.51 7.86 1.48
N ARG A 35 12.66 8.56 0.69
CA ARG A 35 11.94 9.74 1.18
C ARG A 35 10.94 9.41 2.28
N LEU A 36 10.30 8.25 2.21
CA LEU A 36 9.42 7.79 3.27
C LEU A 36 10.18 7.58 4.57
N CYS A 37 11.31 6.85 4.52
CA CYS A 37 12.15 6.64 5.70
C CYS A 37 12.70 7.96 6.24
N GLU A 38 13.15 8.88 5.36
CA GLU A 38 13.59 10.23 5.75
C GLU A 38 12.46 11.03 6.40
N ALA A 39 11.26 11.02 5.81
CA ALA A 39 10.10 11.76 6.32
C ALA A 39 9.66 11.30 7.71
N ILE A 40 9.76 10.01 8.00
CA ILE A 40 9.40 9.45 9.31
C ILE A 40 10.60 9.31 10.27
N GLY A 41 11.80 9.70 9.83
CA GLY A 41 13.00 9.79 10.67
C GLY A 41 13.63 8.46 11.06
N ILE A 42 13.56 7.43 10.18
CA ILE A 42 14.20 6.13 10.39
C ILE A 42 15.13 5.76 9.24
N SER A 43 16.06 4.84 9.49
CA SER A 43 16.84 4.23 8.41
C SER A 43 16.03 3.15 7.67
N PRO A 44 16.39 2.83 6.42
CA PRO A 44 15.75 1.74 5.67
C PRO A 44 15.86 0.36 6.36
N GLU A 45 16.89 0.15 7.17
CA GLU A 45 17.12 -1.09 7.93
C GLU A 45 16.17 -1.22 9.12
N GLU A 46 15.79 -0.10 9.75
CA GLU A 46 14.86 -0.07 10.90
C GLU A 46 13.40 -0.20 10.50
N TYR A 47 13.09 -0.04 9.22
CA TYR A 47 11.73 0.07 8.72
C TYR A 47 10.84 -1.13 9.10
N ILE A 48 11.30 -2.36 8.80
CA ILE A 48 10.51 -3.58 9.04
C ILE A 48 10.23 -3.77 10.55
N ASP A 49 11.26 -3.57 11.37
CA ASP A 49 11.15 -3.77 12.81
C ASP A 49 10.30 -2.67 13.48
N THR A 50 10.34 -1.45 12.93
CA THR A 50 9.48 -0.34 13.40
C THR A 50 8.00 -0.63 13.11
N LEU A 51 7.67 -1.12 11.91
CA LEU A 51 6.29 -1.51 11.59
C LEU A 51 5.83 -2.73 12.40
N ALA A 52 6.68 -3.74 12.56
CA ALA A 52 6.37 -4.91 13.38
C ALA A 52 6.09 -4.50 14.84
N TRP A 53 6.92 -3.61 15.39
CA TRP A 53 6.71 -3.06 16.72
C TRP A 53 5.35 -2.36 16.86
N ALA A 54 4.95 -1.53 15.90
CA ALA A 54 3.69 -0.82 15.96
C ALA A 54 2.48 -1.78 15.95
N MET A 55 2.56 -2.87 15.19
CA MET A 55 1.51 -3.91 15.17
C MET A 55 1.32 -4.59 16.53
N GLU A 56 2.37 -4.68 17.33
CA GLU A 56 2.35 -5.30 18.66
C GLU A 56 2.01 -4.30 19.78
N ASN A 57 2.11 -3.00 19.50
CA ASN A 57 1.96 -1.93 20.49
C ASN A 57 0.97 -0.83 20.02
N PRO A 58 -0.28 -1.16 19.67
CA PRO A 58 -1.25 -0.16 19.25
C PRO A 58 -1.50 0.86 20.37
N SER A 59 -1.74 2.14 20.00
CA SER A 59 -2.10 3.20 20.95
C SER A 59 -3.31 3.99 20.45
N GLU A 60 -4.04 4.62 21.38
CA GLU A 60 -5.23 5.39 21.04
C GLU A 60 -4.85 6.77 20.52
N PRO A 61 -5.38 7.21 19.35
CA PRO A 61 -5.20 8.58 18.88
C PRO A 61 -5.93 9.57 19.79
N LYS A 62 -5.49 10.83 19.78
CA LYS A 62 -6.09 11.92 20.56
C LYS A 62 -7.16 12.63 19.75
N LEU A 63 -8.38 12.73 20.25
CA LEU A 63 -9.43 13.52 19.63
C LEU A 63 -9.25 15.02 19.96
N VAL A 64 -9.34 15.88 18.93
CA VAL A 64 -9.30 17.34 19.05
C VAL A 64 -10.54 17.99 18.45
N GLY A 65 -10.82 19.24 18.84
CA GLY A 65 -11.91 20.03 18.28
C GLY A 65 -11.65 20.44 16.81
N GLN A 66 -12.70 20.88 16.13
CA GLN A 66 -12.58 21.37 14.75
C GLN A 66 -11.70 22.62 14.66
N GLU A 67 -11.69 23.45 15.70
CA GLU A 67 -10.87 24.65 15.81
C GLU A 67 -9.35 24.37 15.88
N ASP A 68 -8.97 23.17 16.27
CA ASP A 68 -7.59 22.73 16.36
C ASP A 68 -7.18 21.83 15.16
N ALA A 69 -8.11 21.57 14.21
CA ALA A 69 -7.91 20.67 13.08
C ALA A 69 -7.66 21.44 11.79
N HIS A 70 -6.43 21.38 11.26
CA HIS A 70 -6.06 22.06 10.02
C HIS A 70 -6.87 21.62 8.79
N CYS A 71 -7.37 20.38 8.75
CA CYS A 71 -8.25 19.93 7.66
C CYS A 71 -9.56 20.73 7.55
N TYR A 72 -9.96 21.47 8.61
CA TYR A 72 -11.16 22.32 8.63
C TYR A 72 -10.92 23.76 8.21
N GLU A 73 -9.69 24.17 7.85
CA GLU A 73 -9.37 25.58 7.52
C GLU A 73 -10.22 26.12 6.37
N ASN A 74 -10.58 25.27 5.41
CA ASN A 74 -11.47 25.63 4.31
C ASN A 74 -12.52 24.55 4.03
N MET A 75 -13.67 24.99 3.49
CA MET A 75 -14.75 24.13 3.05
C MET A 75 -15.28 24.60 1.69
N GLN A 76 -15.52 23.67 0.77
CA GLN A 76 -16.28 24.02 -0.44
C GLN A 76 -17.74 24.36 -0.06
N GLU A 77 -18.24 25.51 -0.52
CA GLU A 77 -19.64 25.91 -0.31
C GLU A 77 -20.64 24.94 -0.96
N GLN A 78 -20.26 24.40 -2.11
CA GLN A 78 -20.97 23.37 -2.85
C GLN A 78 -19.97 22.32 -3.30
N VAL A 79 -20.26 21.05 -3.05
CA VAL A 79 -19.39 19.94 -3.45
C VAL A 79 -19.25 19.94 -4.97
N ASN A 80 -18.00 20.03 -5.42
CA ASN A 80 -17.64 19.85 -6.82
C ASN A 80 -16.27 19.16 -6.94
N LEU A 81 -16.28 17.84 -7.12
CA LEU A 81 -15.06 17.02 -7.27
C LEU A 81 -14.26 17.38 -8.52
N LEU A 82 -14.90 18.02 -9.51
CA LEU A 82 -14.24 18.42 -10.75
C LEU A 82 -13.33 19.65 -10.56
N ASP A 83 -13.53 20.41 -9.49
CA ASP A 83 -12.66 21.53 -9.10
C ASP A 83 -11.41 21.08 -8.31
N LEU A 84 -11.37 19.80 -7.86
CA LEU A 84 -10.21 19.27 -7.18
C LEU A 84 -9.13 18.81 -8.17
N PRO A 85 -7.83 18.86 -7.82
CA PRO A 85 -6.73 18.48 -8.71
C PRO A 85 -6.55 16.97 -8.83
N ILE A 86 -7.66 16.24 -8.90
CA ILE A 86 -7.67 14.78 -9.11
C ILE A 86 -7.27 14.50 -10.56
N PRO A 87 -6.17 13.78 -10.83
CA PRO A 87 -5.66 13.64 -12.19
C PRO A 87 -6.37 12.54 -13.00
N HIS A 88 -6.33 12.69 -14.33
CA HIS A 88 -6.47 11.60 -15.29
C HIS A 88 -5.07 11.20 -15.73
N HIS A 89 -4.54 10.09 -15.22
CA HIS A 89 -3.14 9.72 -15.39
C HIS A 89 -2.84 9.09 -16.74
N TRP A 90 -3.62 8.09 -17.12
CA TRP A 90 -3.36 7.29 -18.32
C TRP A 90 -4.51 7.41 -19.32
N PRO A 91 -4.22 7.49 -20.64
CA PRO A 91 -5.27 7.51 -21.65
C PRO A 91 -6.19 6.28 -21.61
N GLN A 92 -5.73 5.18 -21.02
CA GLN A 92 -6.48 3.93 -20.85
C GLN A 92 -7.43 3.97 -19.66
N ASP A 93 -7.21 4.86 -18.69
CA ASP A 93 -8.11 5.01 -17.55
C ASP A 93 -9.48 5.55 -18.00
N ARG A 94 -10.53 5.11 -17.33
CA ARG A 94 -11.89 5.60 -17.57
C ARG A 94 -12.01 7.14 -17.47
N GLY A 95 -11.18 7.75 -16.62
CA GLY A 95 -11.18 9.19 -16.37
C GLY A 95 -10.27 9.57 -15.20
N ARG A 96 -10.72 10.55 -14.40
CA ARG A 96 -9.99 11.06 -13.23
C ARG A 96 -10.10 10.08 -12.06
N TYR A 97 -8.96 9.77 -11.43
CA TYR A 97 -8.89 8.87 -10.29
C TYR A 97 -8.15 9.48 -9.10
N SER A 98 -8.75 9.40 -7.91
CA SER A 98 -8.04 9.57 -6.65
C SER A 98 -7.39 8.23 -6.27
N SER A 99 -6.08 8.10 -6.49
CA SER A 99 -5.35 6.83 -6.35
C SER A 99 -4.58 6.72 -5.02
N ALA A 100 -4.28 7.85 -4.37
CA ALA A 100 -3.51 7.91 -3.12
C ALA A 100 -4.38 8.14 -1.88
N SER A 101 -5.70 8.26 -2.02
CA SER A 101 -6.58 8.51 -0.89
C SER A 101 -6.87 7.23 -0.11
N VAL A 102 -6.94 7.37 1.20
CA VAL A 102 -7.44 6.32 2.09
C VAL A 102 -8.91 6.58 2.43
N ILE A 103 -9.68 5.51 2.58
CA ILE A 103 -11.06 5.58 3.09
C ILE A 103 -11.02 5.15 4.55
N ILE A 104 -11.60 5.99 5.41
CA ILE A 104 -11.90 5.66 6.79
C ILE A 104 -13.41 5.46 6.86
N ALA A 105 -13.84 4.30 7.35
CA ALA A 105 -15.23 3.93 7.49
C ALA A 105 -15.55 3.57 8.94
N ASN A 106 -16.77 3.84 9.37
CA ASN A 106 -17.27 3.40 10.65
C ASN A 106 -18.66 2.77 10.46
N TYR A 107 -18.82 1.53 10.86
CA TYR A 107 -20.11 0.84 10.87
C TYR A 107 -20.19 -0.12 12.05
N ASN A 108 -21.30 -0.07 12.81
CA ASN A 108 -21.52 -0.89 14.00
C ASN A 108 -20.39 -0.81 15.05
N GLY A 109 -19.73 0.36 15.17
CA GLY A 109 -18.63 0.58 16.11
C GLY A 109 -17.31 -0.05 15.68
N ILE A 110 -17.23 -0.57 14.46
CA ILE A 110 -15.98 -1.05 13.85
C ILE A 110 -15.46 0.04 12.92
N ARG A 111 -14.22 0.49 13.16
CA ARG A 111 -13.51 1.42 12.28
C ARG A 111 -12.54 0.65 11.40
N ASN A 112 -12.45 1.03 10.14
CA ASN A 112 -11.48 0.49 9.18
C ASN A 112 -10.89 1.62 8.35
N MET A 113 -9.59 1.56 8.09
CA MET A 113 -8.88 2.49 7.21
C MET A 113 -8.08 1.72 6.17
N SER A 114 -8.29 2.02 4.89
CA SER A 114 -7.58 1.35 3.79
C SER A 114 -7.52 2.17 2.50
N PHE A 115 -6.51 1.88 1.67
CA PHE A 115 -6.41 2.47 0.33
C PHE A 115 -7.47 1.90 -0.61
N HIS A 116 -8.14 2.79 -1.31
CA HIS A 116 -9.07 2.45 -2.38
C HIS A 116 -8.97 3.46 -3.51
N ARG A 117 -8.71 3.00 -4.73
CA ARG A 117 -8.81 3.84 -5.93
C ARG A 117 -10.26 4.23 -6.17
N GLN A 118 -10.48 5.47 -6.56
CA GLN A 118 -11.81 6.04 -6.72
C GLN A 118 -11.90 6.79 -8.04
N PHE A 119 -12.78 6.33 -8.93
CA PHE A 119 -13.13 7.01 -10.16
C PHE A 119 -14.07 8.18 -9.86
N VAL A 120 -13.77 9.38 -10.33
CA VAL A 120 -14.67 10.53 -10.23
C VAL A 120 -15.77 10.40 -11.29
N ARG A 121 -16.99 10.10 -10.86
CA ARG A 121 -18.14 9.90 -11.74
C ARG A 121 -18.75 11.22 -12.21
N ASP A 122 -18.97 12.14 -11.27
CA ASP A 122 -19.56 13.45 -11.47
C ASP A 122 -19.13 14.44 -10.36
N GLU A 123 -19.80 15.57 -10.24
CA GLU A 123 -19.47 16.63 -9.29
C GLU A 123 -19.51 16.18 -7.81
N SER A 124 -20.31 15.17 -7.47
CA SER A 124 -20.53 14.74 -6.08
C SER A 124 -20.43 13.24 -5.84
N HIS A 125 -20.07 12.45 -6.86
CA HIS A 125 -20.00 11.01 -6.71
C HIS A 125 -18.67 10.44 -7.22
N THR A 126 -18.20 9.42 -6.51
CA THR A 126 -17.11 8.56 -6.98
C THR A 126 -17.56 7.10 -7.04
N VAL A 127 -16.86 6.28 -7.83
CA VAL A 127 -17.03 4.82 -7.85
C VAL A 127 -15.77 4.20 -7.26
N VAL A 128 -15.92 3.43 -6.20
CA VAL A 128 -14.78 2.91 -5.43
C VAL A 128 -14.54 1.44 -5.69
N ARG A 129 -13.29 1.07 -5.99
CA ARG A 129 -12.88 -0.34 -6.11
C ARG A 129 -12.76 -0.99 -4.73
N LEU A 130 -13.67 -1.90 -4.41
CA LEU A 130 -13.63 -2.67 -3.17
C LEU A 130 -13.21 -4.14 -3.44
N VAL A 131 -12.01 -4.50 -2.98
CA VAL A 131 -11.58 -5.91 -2.94
C VAL A 131 -12.27 -6.64 -1.78
N PRO A 132 -12.43 -7.99 -1.82
CA PRO A 132 -13.05 -8.77 -0.74
C PRO A 132 -12.22 -8.75 0.56
N ARG A 133 -12.37 -7.68 1.33
CA ARG A 133 -11.75 -7.41 2.64
C ARG A 133 -12.71 -6.63 3.53
N HIS A 134 -12.21 -6.06 4.64
CA HIS A 134 -13.00 -5.45 5.72
C HIS A 134 -14.05 -4.45 5.24
N LEU A 135 -13.67 -3.40 4.48
CA LEU A 135 -14.63 -2.40 4.00
C LEU A 135 -15.72 -3.01 3.10
N ARG A 136 -15.37 -4.00 2.26
CA ARG A 136 -16.39 -4.69 1.45
C ARG A 136 -17.35 -5.51 2.32
N THR A 137 -16.85 -6.21 3.34
CA THR A 137 -17.67 -6.96 4.30
C THR A 137 -18.63 -6.01 5.03
N MET A 138 -18.10 -4.89 5.53
CA MET A 138 -18.87 -3.84 6.20
C MET A 138 -19.98 -3.28 5.30
N MET A 139 -19.66 -2.97 4.03
CA MET A 139 -20.63 -2.49 3.05
C MET A 139 -21.73 -3.53 2.75
N LEU A 140 -21.37 -4.82 2.63
CA LEU A 140 -22.36 -5.87 2.37
C LEU A 140 -23.30 -6.05 3.57
N GLU A 141 -22.78 -6.04 4.80
CA GLU A 141 -23.58 -6.11 6.02
C GLU A 141 -24.53 -4.89 6.13
N ALA A 142 -24.04 -3.68 5.86
CA ALA A 142 -24.88 -2.49 5.85
C ALA A 142 -26.04 -2.60 4.84
N ARG A 143 -25.74 -3.06 3.61
CA ARG A 143 -26.77 -3.25 2.58
C ARG A 143 -27.83 -4.29 2.97
N GLU A 144 -27.44 -5.38 3.65
CA GLU A 144 -28.39 -6.39 4.19
C GLU A 144 -29.31 -5.77 5.23
N ASN A 145 -28.84 -4.80 5.99
CA ASN A 145 -29.62 -4.07 7.00
C ASN A 145 -30.43 -2.89 6.41
N GLY A 146 -30.19 -2.53 5.15
CA GLY A 146 -30.81 -1.37 4.50
C GLY A 146 -30.15 -0.04 4.87
N ASP A 147 -28.91 -0.08 5.35
CA ASP A 147 -28.10 1.05 5.76
C ASP A 147 -27.07 1.42 4.71
N ASP A 148 -26.61 2.68 4.73
CA ASP A 148 -25.39 3.14 4.06
C ASP A 148 -24.21 3.05 5.05
N VAL A 149 -22.97 3.08 4.54
CA VAL A 149 -21.76 3.14 5.37
C VAL A 149 -21.19 4.54 5.35
N GLU A 150 -21.17 5.18 6.51
CA GLU A 150 -20.54 6.49 6.67
C GLU A 150 -19.03 6.40 6.48
N ILE A 151 -18.47 7.29 5.65
CA ILE A 151 -17.05 7.29 5.31
C ILE A 151 -16.45 8.69 5.26
N ALA A 152 -15.13 8.73 5.35
CA ALA A 152 -14.32 9.87 4.92
C ALA A 152 -13.21 9.40 3.97
N ILE A 153 -12.99 10.17 2.91
CA ILE A 153 -11.90 10.00 1.95
C ILE A 153 -10.83 11.00 2.35
N VAL A 154 -9.67 10.52 2.75
CA VAL A 154 -8.55 11.36 3.22
C VAL A 154 -7.42 11.29 2.22
N ASN A 155 -7.00 12.44 1.71
CA ASN A 155 -5.86 12.55 0.80
C ASN A 155 -4.74 13.35 1.45
N ALA A 156 -3.51 12.86 1.30
CA ALA A 156 -2.31 13.40 1.90
C ALA A 156 -2.40 13.63 3.43
N PRO A 157 -2.74 12.61 4.22
CA PRO A 157 -2.49 12.64 5.66
C PRO A 157 -0.99 12.45 5.94
N ASP A 158 -0.60 12.46 7.21
CA ASP A 158 0.76 12.12 7.62
C ASP A 158 1.23 10.77 7.04
N PRO A 159 2.50 10.61 6.65
CA PRO A 159 3.04 9.38 6.10
C PRO A 159 2.81 8.12 6.95
N VAL A 160 2.80 8.22 8.28
CA VAL A 160 2.53 7.05 9.15
C VAL A 160 1.08 6.56 9.03
N VAL A 161 0.14 7.45 8.72
CA VAL A 161 -1.26 7.09 8.44
C VAL A 161 -1.36 6.30 7.14
N LEU A 162 -0.66 6.76 6.09
CA LEU A 162 -0.60 6.04 4.80
C LEU A 162 0.04 4.66 4.96
N LEU A 163 1.10 4.54 5.78
CA LEU A 163 1.72 3.25 6.09
C LEU A 163 0.75 2.30 6.77
N ALA A 164 0.08 2.75 7.82
CA ALA A 164 -0.91 1.94 8.55
C ALA A 164 -2.06 1.49 7.63
N ALA A 165 -2.59 2.40 6.80
CA ALA A 165 -3.65 2.10 5.83
C ALA A 165 -3.23 1.07 4.77
N ALA A 166 -1.95 0.99 4.42
CA ALA A 166 -1.40 0.03 3.46
C ALA A 166 -1.13 -1.36 4.07
N MET A 167 -1.06 -1.48 5.40
CA MET A 167 -0.82 -2.75 6.08
C MET A 167 -2.02 -3.69 5.92
N SER A 168 -1.78 -4.98 6.10
CA SER A 168 -2.86 -5.99 6.10
C SER A 168 -2.93 -6.64 7.47
N PHE A 169 -4.01 -6.37 8.15
CA PHE A 169 -4.28 -6.93 9.47
C PHE A 169 -5.31 -8.07 9.39
N LYS A 170 -5.38 -8.83 10.48
CA LYS A 170 -6.52 -9.71 10.74
C LYS A 170 -7.76 -8.84 11.03
N GLU A 171 -8.94 -9.46 10.98
CA GLU A 171 -10.20 -8.79 11.30
C GLU A 171 -10.15 -8.07 12.66
N ASN A 172 -10.83 -6.93 12.75
CA ASN A 172 -11.01 -6.11 13.96
C ASN A 172 -9.74 -5.40 14.51
N ILE A 173 -8.74 -5.16 13.69
CA ILE A 173 -7.67 -4.22 14.03
C ILE A 173 -8.01 -2.86 13.41
N ASP A 174 -8.00 -1.82 14.25
CA ASP A 174 -8.16 -0.44 13.84
C ASP A 174 -6.81 0.12 13.39
N GLU A 175 -6.68 0.40 12.11
CA GLU A 175 -5.45 0.90 11.51
C GLU A 175 -5.01 2.26 12.08
N LEU A 176 -5.94 3.08 12.58
CA LEU A 176 -5.60 4.36 13.21
C LEU A 176 -4.89 4.18 14.55
N THR A 177 -5.12 3.08 15.27
CA THR A 177 -4.35 2.79 16.50
C THR A 177 -2.90 2.41 16.20
N ILE A 178 -2.66 1.78 15.06
CA ILE A 178 -1.29 1.49 14.58
C ILE A 178 -0.61 2.77 14.11
N ALA A 179 -1.33 3.63 13.37
CA ALA A 179 -0.82 4.95 12.98
C ALA A 179 -0.47 5.80 14.21
N ALA A 180 -1.30 5.77 15.25
CA ALA A 180 -1.05 6.49 16.50
C ALA A 180 0.21 5.98 17.21
N ALA A 181 0.41 4.66 17.28
CA ALA A 181 1.62 4.06 17.86
C ALA A 181 2.88 4.48 17.10
N LEU A 182 2.84 4.48 15.76
CA LEU A 182 3.94 4.97 14.92
C LEU A 182 4.21 6.45 15.16
N HIS A 183 3.16 7.28 15.17
CA HIS A 183 3.26 8.72 15.36
C HIS A 183 3.89 9.07 16.72
N GLU A 184 3.43 8.42 17.79
CA GLU A 184 3.99 8.61 19.12
C GLU A 184 5.46 8.16 19.21
N LYS A 185 5.78 6.98 18.67
CA LYS A 185 7.14 6.44 18.65
C LYS A 185 8.13 7.31 17.89
N LEU A 186 7.73 7.79 16.71
CA LEU A 186 8.64 8.47 15.79
C LEU A 186 8.71 9.98 16.03
N TYR A 187 7.59 10.61 16.40
CA TYR A 187 7.50 12.06 16.56
C TYR A 187 7.38 12.51 18.02
N SER A 188 7.24 11.58 18.95
CA SER A 188 7.00 11.88 20.39
C SER A 188 5.76 12.77 20.62
N LYS A 189 4.74 12.61 19.80
CA LYS A 189 3.46 13.33 19.80
C LYS A 189 2.32 12.36 19.53
N PRO A 190 1.13 12.58 20.11
CA PRO A 190 -0.05 11.79 19.75
C PRO A 190 -0.48 12.08 18.30
N LEU A 191 -1.02 11.08 17.61
CA LEU A 191 -1.79 11.32 16.39
C LEU A 191 -3.11 11.99 16.78
N GLU A 192 -3.39 13.16 16.22
CA GLU A 192 -4.60 13.90 16.48
C GLU A 192 -5.65 13.60 15.42
N LEU A 193 -6.88 13.29 15.86
CA LEU A 193 -8.04 13.09 15.02
C LEU A 193 -9.10 14.16 15.31
N THR A 194 -9.92 14.46 14.30
CA THR A 194 -11.12 15.28 14.46
C THR A 194 -12.32 14.56 13.86
N THR A 195 -13.52 14.97 14.26
CA THR A 195 -14.77 14.31 13.84
C THR A 195 -15.42 15.07 12.69
N MET A 196 -15.71 14.38 11.58
CA MET A 196 -16.47 14.91 10.45
C MET A 196 -17.96 15.02 10.75
N PRO A 197 -18.74 15.81 9.98
CA PRO A 197 -20.19 15.99 10.22
C PRO A 197 -20.99 14.68 10.25
N ASN A 198 -20.56 13.64 9.53
CA ASN A 198 -21.18 12.31 9.55
C ASN A 198 -20.66 11.39 10.68
N GLY A 199 -19.87 11.91 11.63
CA GLY A 199 -19.37 11.17 12.77
C GLY A 199 -18.09 10.35 12.54
N VAL A 200 -17.52 10.35 11.33
CA VAL A 200 -16.26 9.66 11.05
C VAL A 200 -15.09 10.49 11.57
N GLU A 201 -14.19 9.85 12.31
CA GLU A 201 -12.96 10.46 12.82
C GLU A 201 -11.83 10.35 11.79
N VAL A 202 -11.12 11.46 11.53
CA VAL A 202 -10.07 11.58 10.51
C VAL A 202 -8.82 12.26 11.08
N PRO A 203 -7.62 12.06 10.52
CA PRO A 203 -6.44 12.82 10.88
C PRO A 203 -6.68 14.33 10.76
N ALA A 204 -6.44 15.06 11.86
CA ALA A 204 -6.69 16.49 11.94
C ALA A 204 -5.82 17.33 10.99
N ASP A 205 -4.64 16.82 10.64
CA ASP A 205 -3.65 17.47 9.77
C ASP A 205 -3.72 17.08 8.29
N ALA A 206 -4.75 16.32 7.85
CA ALA A 206 -4.88 15.92 6.46
C ALA A 206 -5.02 17.13 5.52
N GLU A 207 -4.40 17.05 4.33
CA GLU A 207 -4.49 18.12 3.33
C GLU A 207 -5.91 18.26 2.75
N TYR A 208 -6.58 17.12 2.48
CA TYR A 208 -7.96 17.07 2.04
C TYR A 208 -8.74 15.98 2.77
N VAL A 209 -9.98 16.30 3.12
CA VAL A 209 -10.95 15.35 3.64
C VAL A 209 -12.28 15.54 2.91
N LEU A 210 -12.75 14.48 2.25
CA LEU A 210 -14.08 14.41 1.66
C LEU A 210 -14.91 13.46 2.53
N TRP A 211 -16.06 13.88 3.01
CA TRP A 211 -16.93 13.02 3.81
C TRP A 211 -18.24 12.73 3.08
N GLY A 212 -18.84 11.60 3.38
CA GLY A 212 -20.06 11.12 2.75
C GLY A 212 -20.32 9.67 3.10
N ARG A 213 -20.95 8.92 2.19
CA ARG A 213 -21.35 7.54 2.44
C ARG A 213 -21.23 6.66 1.22
N ILE A 214 -20.97 5.37 1.44
CA ILE A 214 -21.11 4.31 0.43
C ILE A 214 -22.60 4.00 0.32
N THR A 215 -23.16 4.21 -0.86
CA THR A 215 -24.60 4.03 -1.13
C THR A 215 -24.96 2.59 -1.52
N GLY A 216 -26.26 2.32 -1.63
CA GLY A 216 -26.77 1.09 -2.23
C GLY A 216 -26.54 0.96 -3.74
N GLU A 217 -26.14 2.04 -4.43
CA GLU A 217 -25.93 2.08 -5.90
C GLU A 217 -24.61 1.46 -6.30
N ASN A 218 -24.56 0.84 -7.50
CA ASN A 218 -23.32 0.43 -8.16
C ASN A 218 -23.22 1.10 -9.54
N ASP A 219 -21.98 1.29 -10.00
CA ASP A 219 -21.69 1.79 -11.35
C ASP A 219 -20.40 1.10 -11.86
N ASP A 220 -20.07 1.31 -13.14
CA ASP A 220 -18.85 0.80 -13.73
C ASP A 220 -17.63 1.45 -13.07
N GLU A 221 -16.67 0.64 -12.61
CA GLU A 221 -15.34 1.02 -12.16
C GLU A 221 -14.33 0.42 -13.11
N GLY A 222 -13.37 1.21 -13.56
CA GLY A 222 -12.42 0.83 -14.61
C GLY A 222 -12.89 1.25 -16.02
N PRO A 223 -12.04 1.05 -17.05
CA PRO A 223 -10.69 0.49 -16.95
C PRO A 223 -9.73 1.40 -16.15
N TYR A 224 -8.68 0.81 -15.57
CA TYR A 224 -7.69 1.51 -14.77
C TYR A 224 -6.32 0.84 -14.88
N VAL A 225 -5.25 1.61 -15.06
CA VAL A 225 -3.87 1.11 -15.03
C VAL A 225 -3.46 0.89 -13.57
N ASP A 226 -3.28 -0.37 -13.16
CA ASP A 226 -2.98 -0.71 -11.77
C ASP A 226 -1.47 -0.87 -11.52
N ILE A 227 -1.09 -1.35 -10.33
CA ILE A 227 0.28 -1.47 -9.82
C ILE A 227 1.24 -2.23 -10.76
N THR A 228 0.74 -3.17 -11.53
CA THR A 228 1.52 -3.92 -12.52
C THR A 228 1.82 -3.11 -13.79
N GLY A 229 1.26 -1.91 -13.92
CA GLY A 229 1.35 -1.11 -15.16
C GLY A 229 0.49 -1.68 -16.29
N THR A 230 -0.40 -2.62 -16.00
CA THR A 230 -1.37 -3.19 -16.93
C THR A 230 -2.78 -2.68 -16.64
N VAL A 231 -3.63 -2.68 -17.66
CA VAL A 231 -5.02 -2.23 -17.53
C VAL A 231 -5.83 -3.30 -16.80
N ASP A 232 -6.51 -2.90 -15.72
CA ASP A 232 -7.48 -3.73 -15.00
C ASP A 232 -8.88 -3.60 -15.64
N ASP A 233 -9.70 -4.64 -15.49
CA ASP A 233 -11.01 -4.78 -16.12
C ASP A 233 -12.07 -3.83 -15.51
N VAL A 234 -13.13 -3.56 -16.29
CA VAL A 234 -14.34 -2.89 -15.80
C VAL A 234 -15.14 -3.83 -14.89
N ARG A 235 -15.65 -3.30 -13.78
CA ARG A 235 -16.48 -4.03 -12.81
C ARG A 235 -17.59 -3.15 -12.27
N GLN A 236 -18.68 -3.78 -11.85
CA GLN A 236 -19.73 -3.09 -11.08
C GLN A 236 -19.28 -2.95 -9.64
N GLU A 237 -19.03 -1.71 -9.21
CA GLU A 237 -18.53 -1.38 -7.88
C GLU A 237 -19.38 -0.28 -7.21
N PRO A 238 -19.35 -0.16 -5.88
CA PRO A 238 -20.24 0.76 -5.17
C PRO A 238 -19.93 2.23 -5.46
N VAL A 239 -21.00 3.01 -5.42
CA VAL A 239 -20.96 4.48 -5.54
C VAL A 239 -20.83 5.10 -4.16
N ILE A 240 -19.95 6.09 -4.03
CA ILE A 240 -19.85 6.98 -2.88
C ILE A 240 -20.53 8.31 -3.23
N ALA A 241 -21.48 8.74 -2.40
CA ALA A 241 -22.02 10.10 -2.42
C ALA A 241 -21.16 10.97 -1.49
N VAL A 242 -20.49 11.97 -2.03
CA VAL A 242 -19.70 12.96 -1.28
C VAL A 242 -20.62 14.12 -0.88
N GLU A 243 -20.66 14.43 0.41
CA GLU A 243 -21.55 15.42 1.01
C GLU A 243 -20.83 16.69 1.45
N GLY A 244 -19.51 16.64 1.56
CA GLY A 244 -18.69 17.80 1.85
C GLY A 244 -17.22 17.58 1.56
N VAL A 245 -16.51 18.69 1.31
CA VAL A 245 -15.07 18.72 1.05
C VAL A 245 -14.44 19.78 1.94
N PHE A 246 -13.50 19.35 2.76
CA PHE A 246 -12.65 20.19 3.58
C PHE A 246 -11.20 20.09 3.12
N HIS A 247 -10.43 21.16 3.32
CA HIS A 247 -9.00 21.16 3.01
C HIS A 247 -8.25 22.23 3.81
N ARG A 248 -6.94 22.04 3.94
CA ARG A 248 -6.04 23.03 4.54
C ARG A 248 -5.93 24.29 3.71
N ASP A 249 -5.35 25.32 4.30
CA ASP A 249 -4.86 26.47 3.57
C ASP A 249 -3.74 26.06 2.61
N ASN A 250 -3.83 26.51 1.35
CA ASN A 250 -2.85 26.22 0.31
C ASN A 250 -2.51 24.72 0.18
N PRO A 251 -3.51 23.85 -0.01
CA PRO A 251 -3.39 22.41 0.14
C PRO A 251 -2.58 21.76 -0.98
N ILE A 252 -1.96 20.61 -0.69
CA ILE A 252 -1.24 19.77 -1.66
C ILE A 252 -1.98 18.44 -1.84
N PHE A 253 -2.53 18.21 -3.02
CA PHE A 253 -3.14 16.93 -3.36
C PHE A 253 -2.06 15.89 -3.68
N HIS A 254 -2.09 14.75 -3.00
CA HIS A 254 -1.23 13.62 -3.32
C HIS A 254 -1.75 12.93 -4.58
N ALA A 255 -1.10 13.19 -5.70
CA ALA A 255 -1.48 12.72 -7.05
C ALA A 255 -0.62 11.53 -7.47
N LEU A 256 -0.61 10.46 -6.66
CA LEU A 256 0.13 9.22 -6.93
C LEU A 256 -0.14 8.72 -8.36
N ILE A 257 0.94 8.44 -9.10
CA ILE A 257 0.85 7.89 -10.46
C ILE A 257 0.74 6.36 -10.38
N PRO A 258 -0.37 5.76 -10.83
CA PRO A 258 -0.56 4.32 -10.78
C PRO A 258 0.50 3.56 -11.60
N GLY A 259 0.95 2.41 -11.07
CA GLY A 259 1.96 1.55 -11.72
C GLY A 259 3.40 2.04 -11.61
N GLU A 260 3.66 3.23 -11.03
CA GLU A 260 5.00 3.80 -10.86
C GLU A 260 5.61 3.50 -9.47
N ALA A 261 6.83 3.97 -9.23
CA ALA A 261 7.64 3.62 -8.06
C ALA A 261 6.94 3.89 -6.72
N GLU A 262 6.27 5.03 -6.59
CA GLU A 262 5.54 5.40 -5.36
C GLU A 262 4.38 4.44 -5.06
N HIS A 263 3.60 4.05 -6.08
CA HIS A 263 2.53 3.06 -5.93
C HIS A 263 3.07 1.72 -5.44
N LYS A 264 4.17 1.25 -6.06
CA LYS A 264 4.85 0.00 -5.67
C LYS A 264 5.41 0.09 -4.25
N THR A 265 5.94 1.24 -3.86
CA THR A 265 6.45 1.49 -2.51
C THR A 265 5.34 1.37 -1.46
N LEU A 266 4.27 2.14 -1.59
CA LEU A 266 3.16 2.15 -0.62
C LEU A 266 2.46 0.79 -0.49
N MET A 267 2.34 0.05 -1.58
CA MET A 267 1.71 -1.27 -1.56
C MET A 267 2.65 -2.38 -1.08
N GLY A 268 3.95 -2.29 -1.41
CA GLY A 268 4.94 -3.34 -1.18
C GLY A 268 5.58 -3.29 0.20
N LEU A 269 6.01 -2.12 0.64
CA LEU A 269 6.74 -1.97 1.90
C LEU A 269 6.01 -2.59 3.11
N PRO A 270 4.68 -2.39 3.29
CA PRO A 270 3.97 -2.99 4.42
C PRO A 270 3.81 -4.52 4.36
N ARG A 271 4.28 -5.17 3.28
CA ARG A 271 4.28 -6.64 3.15
C ARG A 271 5.53 -7.28 3.74
N SER A 272 6.65 -6.56 3.75
CA SER A 272 7.91 -7.09 4.25
C SER A 272 7.84 -7.58 5.71
N PRO A 273 7.19 -6.89 6.67
CA PRO A 273 7.04 -7.37 8.03
C PRO A 273 6.28 -8.72 8.13
N THR A 274 5.20 -8.89 7.36
CA THR A 274 4.41 -10.14 7.41
C THR A 274 5.16 -11.32 6.80
N ILE A 275 5.99 -11.09 5.77
CA ILE A 275 6.88 -12.10 5.20
C ILE A 275 7.99 -12.44 6.19
N LYS A 276 8.64 -11.43 6.79
CA LYS A 276 9.70 -11.61 7.81
C LYS A 276 9.18 -12.42 8.99
N ASP A 277 8.01 -12.08 9.54
CA ASP A 277 7.38 -12.83 10.63
C ASP A 277 7.13 -14.31 10.26
N ALA A 278 6.59 -14.55 9.05
CA ALA A 278 6.33 -15.91 8.59
C ALA A 278 7.62 -16.74 8.45
N VAL A 279 8.68 -16.17 7.84
CA VAL A 279 9.96 -16.84 7.63
C VAL A 279 10.71 -17.03 8.95
N SER A 280 10.63 -16.07 9.87
CA SER A 280 11.28 -16.15 11.17
C SER A 280 10.78 -17.30 12.07
N LYS A 281 9.62 -17.87 11.74
CA LYS A 281 9.07 -19.06 12.43
C LYS A 281 9.73 -20.38 11.99
N VAL A 282 10.47 -20.37 10.89
CA VAL A 282 11.08 -21.58 10.31
C VAL A 282 12.59 -21.53 10.19
N CYS A 283 13.18 -20.33 10.09
CA CYS A 283 14.63 -20.10 10.08
C CYS A 283 14.97 -18.67 10.48
N THR A 284 16.25 -18.33 10.60
CA THR A 284 16.69 -16.97 10.91
C THR A 284 16.52 -16.07 9.67
N CYS A 285 15.45 -15.26 9.65
CA CYS A 285 15.19 -14.26 8.61
C CYS A 285 15.89 -12.93 8.97
N LEU A 286 16.77 -12.45 8.10
CA LEU A 286 17.52 -11.21 8.32
C LEU A 286 16.79 -10.01 7.73
N ASP A 287 16.32 -10.12 6.45
CA ASP A 287 15.67 -9.01 5.76
C ASP A 287 14.76 -9.50 4.63
N VAL A 288 13.86 -8.64 4.16
CA VAL A 288 12.90 -8.91 3.07
C VAL A 288 12.78 -7.69 2.17
N HIS A 289 12.97 -7.89 0.87
CA HIS A 289 12.81 -6.86 -0.15
C HIS A 289 11.75 -7.25 -1.19
N MET A 290 10.69 -6.43 -1.31
CA MET A 290 9.71 -6.55 -2.40
C MET A 290 10.31 -5.94 -3.67
N THR A 291 10.49 -6.73 -4.72
CA THR A 291 11.26 -6.30 -5.90
C THR A 291 10.47 -5.32 -6.80
N GLU A 292 11.17 -4.37 -7.41
CA GLU A 292 10.54 -3.45 -8.38
C GLU A 292 10.00 -4.18 -9.62
N GLY A 293 10.76 -5.16 -10.16
CA GLY A 293 10.33 -5.99 -11.28
C GLY A 293 9.10 -6.84 -10.95
N GLY A 294 8.93 -7.23 -9.69
CA GLY A 294 7.72 -7.85 -9.13
C GLY A 294 6.62 -6.84 -8.78
N CYS A 295 6.77 -5.59 -9.21
CA CYS A 295 5.83 -4.49 -8.97
C CYS A 295 5.58 -4.20 -7.48
N GLY A 296 6.55 -4.50 -6.60
CA GLY A 296 6.37 -4.39 -5.15
C GLY A 296 5.28 -5.32 -4.59
N TRP A 297 4.79 -6.29 -5.37
CA TRP A 297 3.62 -7.10 -5.02
C TRP A 297 3.75 -8.59 -5.32
N LEU A 298 4.26 -8.92 -6.52
CA LEU A 298 4.26 -10.29 -7.04
C LEU A 298 5.55 -11.05 -6.75
N ALA A 299 6.64 -10.36 -6.37
CA ALA A 299 7.92 -11.00 -6.11
C ALA A 299 8.66 -10.36 -4.92
N ALA A 300 9.39 -11.22 -4.19
CA ALA A 300 10.27 -10.80 -3.10
C ALA A 300 11.61 -11.53 -3.14
N VAL A 301 12.63 -10.90 -2.56
CA VAL A 301 13.89 -11.53 -2.17
C VAL A 301 13.95 -11.55 -0.64
N VAL A 302 14.29 -12.70 -0.08
CA VAL A 302 14.39 -12.90 1.37
C VAL A 302 15.81 -13.31 1.74
N LYS A 303 16.42 -12.56 2.62
CA LYS A 303 17.76 -12.83 3.16
C LYS A 303 17.64 -13.65 4.44
N ILE A 304 18.31 -14.79 4.47
CA ILE A 304 18.34 -15.66 5.65
C ILE A 304 19.78 -15.96 6.10
N LYS A 305 19.92 -16.34 7.35
CA LYS A 305 21.10 -17.05 7.82
C LYS A 305 20.80 -18.54 7.80
N LYS A 306 21.40 -19.25 6.83
CA LYS A 306 21.17 -20.69 6.66
C LYS A 306 21.97 -21.48 7.70
N GLU A 307 21.27 -22.17 8.60
CA GLU A 307 21.84 -23.00 9.67
C GLU A 307 21.55 -24.48 9.45
N ASN A 308 20.48 -24.82 8.68
CA ASN A 308 20.10 -26.19 8.37
C ASN A 308 19.95 -26.41 6.86
N PRO A 309 20.10 -27.65 6.36
CA PRO A 309 19.96 -27.96 4.93
C PRO A 309 18.67 -27.47 4.30
N ASP A 310 17.54 -27.60 5.02
CA ASP A 310 16.20 -27.32 4.52
C ASP A 310 15.72 -25.87 4.72
N ASP A 311 16.54 -24.99 5.33
CA ASP A 311 16.14 -23.63 5.69
C ASP A 311 15.67 -22.83 4.47
N GLY A 312 16.36 -22.93 3.32
CA GLY A 312 15.98 -22.24 2.09
C GLY A 312 14.59 -22.68 1.57
N ILE A 313 14.37 -23.98 1.54
CA ILE A 313 13.08 -24.57 1.09
C ILE A 313 11.93 -24.22 2.06
N ASN A 314 12.19 -24.23 3.36
CA ASN A 314 11.21 -23.84 4.37
C ASN A 314 10.91 -22.34 4.31
N ALA A 315 11.92 -21.50 4.09
CA ALA A 315 11.78 -20.06 3.90
C ALA A 315 10.92 -19.74 2.67
N ILE A 316 11.09 -20.44 1.55
CA ILE A 316 10.23 -20.29 0.34
C ILE A 316 8.76 -20.47 0.72
N LYS A 317 8.41 -21.60 1.36
CA LYS A 317 7.02 -21.92 1.73
C LYS A 317 6.45 -20.88 2.68
N ALA A 318 7.21 -20.52 3.71
CA ALA A 318 6.80 -19.53 4.70
C ALA A 318 6.60 -18.13 4.09
N ALA A 319 7.50 -17.70 3.20
CA ALA A 319 7.39 -16.41 2.53
C ALA A 319 6.13 -16.33 1.64
N LEU A 320 5.82 -17.38 0.87
CA LEU A 320 4.62 -17.46 0.03
C LEU A 320 3.33 -17.46 0.86
N GLU A 321 3.34 -17.96 2.10
CA GLU A 321 2.22 -17.85 3.05
C GLU A 321 2.14 -16.48 3.70
N GLY A 322 3.28 -15.83 3.98
CA GLY A 322 3.35 -14.49 4.57
C GLY A 322 2.75 -13.41 3.69
N HIS A 323 2.81 -13.61 2.36
CA HIS A 323 2.12 -12.74 1.38
C HIS A 323 1.45 -13.57 0.28
N LYS A 324 0.18 -13.89 0.47
CA LYS A 324 -0.58 -14.79 -0.42
C LYS A 324 -0.73 -14.33 -1.88
N SER A 325 -0.59 -13.05 -2.15
CA SER A 325 -0.60 -12.51 -3.52
C SER A 325 0.72 -12.68 -4.25
N MET A 326 1.81 -12.96 -3.52
CA MET A 326 3.14 -13.16 -4.11
C MET A 326 3.15 -14.40 -4.99
N LYS A 327 3.82 -14.29 -6.12
CA LYS A 327 3.95 -15.33 -7.15
C LYS A 327 5.34 -15.96 -7.17
N MET A 328 6.37 -15.16 -6.85
CA MET A 328 7.76 -15.57 -6.93
C MET A 328 8.53 -15.13 -5.67
N VAL A 329 9.40 -16.00 -5.15
CA VAL A 329 10.32 -15.66 -4.07
C VAL A 329 11.71 -16.25 -4.33
N THR A 330 12.74 -15.44 -4.06
CA THR A 330 14.14 -15.88 -4.08
C THR A 330 14.71 -15.78 -2.67
N ILE A 331 15.30 -16.86 -2.19
CA ILE A 331 15.99 -16.90 -0.89
C ILE A 331 17.48 -16.80 -1.13
N VAL A 332 18.16 -15.95 -0.38
CA VAL A 332 19.62 -15.72 -0.49
C VAL A 332 20.28 -15.72 0.87
N ASP A 333 21.61 -15.91 0.90
CA ASP A 333 22.43 -15.83 2.10
C ASP A 333 22.64 -14.39 2.60
N GLU A 334 23.21 -14.28 3.79
CA GLU A 334 23.48 -13.04 4.52
C GLU A 334 24.43 -12.06 3.82
N ASP A 335 25.32 -12.55 2.94
CA ASP A 335 26.29 -11.75 2.20
C ASP A 335 25.74 -11.06 0.94
N ILE A 336 24.48 -11.32 0.58
CA ILE A 336 23.85 -10.74 -0.60
C ILE A 336 23.11 -9.44 -0.24
N ASP A 337 23.38 -8.36 -0.97
CA ASP A 337 22.53 -7.18 -0.92
C ASP A 337 21.26 -7.45 -1.72
N ILE A 338 20.13 -7.57 -1.00
CA ILE A 338 18.83 -7.89 -1.60
C ILE A 338 18.15 -6.71 -2.28
N SER A 339 18.64 -5.50 -2.08
CA SER A 339 18.16 -4.30 -2.77
C SER A 339 18.83 -4.10 -4.13
N ASP A 340 19.97 -4.77 -4.37
CA ASP A 340 20.67 -4.76 -5.66
C ASP A 340 20.26 -5.98 -6.52
N PRO A 341 19.46 -5.80 -7.57
CA PRO A 341 19.04 -6.90 -8.44
C PRO A 341 20.21 -7.61 -9.13
N VAL A 342 21.33 -6.94 -9.35
CA VAL A 342 22.53 -7.55 -9.96
C VAL A 342 23.16 -8.53 -8.97
N ARG A 343 23.21 -8.20 -7.69
CA ARG A 343 23.71 -9.11 -6.64
C ARG A 343 22.81 -10.32 -6.45
N VAL A 344 21.49 -10.13 -6.52
CA VAL A 344 20.51 -11.22 -6.46
C VAL A 344 20.64 -12.15 -7.67
N GLU A 345 20.73 -11.59 -8.89
CA GLU A 345 20.93 -12.37 -10.11
C GLU A 345 22.26 -13.13 -10.09
N TRP A 346 23.32 -12.51 -9.57
CA TRP A 346 24.61 -13.17 -9.37
C TRP A 346 24.47 -14.40 -8.44
N ALA A 347 23.79 -14.27 -7.31
CA ALA A 347 23.55 -15.39 -6.38
C ALA A 347 22.75 -16.52 -7.07
N MET A 348 21.73 -16.18 -7.83
CA MET A 348 20.96 -17.15 -8.61
C MET A 348 21.82 -17.90 -9.63
N ASN A 349 22.77 -17.23 -10.31
CA ASN A 349 23.61 -17.86 -11.31
C ASN A 349 24.78 -18.65 -10.74
N THR A 350 25.16 -18.41 -9.49
CA THR A 350 26.35 -19.04 -8.87
C THR A 350 26.04 -20.07 -7.79
N ARG A 351 24.82 -20.04 -7.19
CA ARG A 351 24.46 -20.89 -6.04
C ARG A 351 23.26 -21.79 -6.30
N TRP A 352 22.31 -21.38 -7.11
CA TRP A 352 21.08 -22.11 -7.41
C TRP A 352 21.28 -23.21 -8.45
N GLN A 353 20.73 -24.41 -8.19
CA GLN A 353 20.62 -25.52 -9.14
C GLN A 353 19.13 -25.81 -9.40
N PRO A 354 18.64 -25.65 -10.65
CA PRO A 354 17.22 -25.68 -11.02
C PRO A 354 16.46 -26.92 -10.56
N ASP A 355 17.07 -28.09 -10.67
CA ASP A 355 16.45 -29.38 -10.42
C ASP A 355 16.32 -29.70 -8.90
N ARG A 356 17.16 -29.09 -8.08
CA ARG A 356 17.24 -29.33 -6.64
C ARG A 356 16.60 -28.18 -5.83
N ASP A 357 16.87 -26.95 -6.23
CA ASP A 357 16.68 -25.76 -5.39
C ASP A 357 15.45 -24.94 -5.83
N THR A 358 14.52 -25.56 -6.60
CA THR A 358 13.29 -24.92 -7.06
C THR A 358 12.06 -25.60 -6.48
N ILE A 359 11.10 -24.80 -5.99
CA ILE A 359 9.76 -25.28 -5.65
C ILE A 359 8.75 -24.66 -6.61
N ILE A 360 7.87 -25.47 -7.18
CA ILE A 360 6.69 -25.02 -7.92
C ILE A 360 5.44 -25.49 -7.20
N LEU A 361 4.58 -24.54 -6.84
CA LEU A 361 3.28 -24.80 -6.21
C LEU A 361 2.17 -24.50 -7.22
N SER A 362 1.59 -25.53 -7.79
CA SER A 362 0.47 -25.41 -8.73
C SER A 362 -0.87 -25.19 -8.01
N ASN A 363 -1.88 -24.70 -8.75
CA ASN A 363 -3.25 -24.51 -8.26
C ASN A 363 -3.36 -23.66 -6.99
N GLN A 364 -2.55 -22.61 -6.89
CA GLN A 364 -2.60 -21.65 -5.80
C GLN A 364 -3.59 -20.54 -6.13
N LYS A 365 -4.13 -19.86 -5.10
CA LYS A 365 -4.91 -18.64 -5.31
C LYS A 365 -3.99 -17.55 -5.89
N GLY A 366 -4.34 -17.05 -7.06
CA GLY A 366 -3.62 -15.95 -7.74
C GLY A 366 -4.03 -14.57 -7.21
N SER A 367 -3.14 -13.59 -7.38
CA SER A 367 -3.49 -12.19 -7.20
C SER A 367 -4.45 -11.73 -8.31
N SER A 368 -5.46 -10.92 -7.98
CA SER A 368 -6.30 -10.28 -9.01
C SER A 368 -5.51 -9.31 -9.89
N LEU A 369 -4.35 -8.87 -9.44
CA LEU A 369 -3.43 -7.95 -10.13
C LEU A 369 -2.40 -8.68 -11.00
N ASP A 370 -2.34 -10.02 -10.97
CA ASP A 370 -1.49 -10.82 -11.85
C ASP A 370 -2.20 -11.04 -13.20
N PRO A 371 -1.79 -10.36 -14.28
CA PRO A 371 -2.44 -10.50 -15.59
C PRO A 371 -2.26 -11.89 -16.21
N SER A 372 -1.30 -12.68 -15.70
CA SER A 372 -1.01 -14.02 -16.21
C SER A 372 -1.69 -15.15 -15.42
N ARG A 373 -2.52 -14.83 -14.40
CA ARG A 373 -3.29 -15.84 -13.68
C ARG A 373 -4.27 -16.54 -14.62
N TYR A 374 -4.63 -17.77 -14.29
CA TYR A 374 -5.63 -18.50 -15.04
C TYR A 374 -7.03 -17.89 -14.90
N PRO A 375 -7.94 -18.13 -15.88
CA PRO A 375 -9.29 -17.55 -15.86
C PRO A 375 -10.13 -17.95 -14.65
N ASP A 376 -9.84 -19.08 -14.00
CA ASP A 376 -10.48 -19.53 -12.76
C ASP A 376 -9.94 -18.82 -11.50
N GLY A 377 -9.01 -17.89 -11.66
CA GLY A 377 -8.37 -17.14 -10.57
C GLY A 377 -7.21 -17.87 -9.89
N THR A 378 -6.84 -19.06 -10.39
CA THR A 378 -5.65 -19.77 -9.89
C THR A 378 -4.36 -19.32 -10.57
N THR A 379 -3.22 -19.68 -9.98
CA THR A 379 -1.88 -19.45 -10.53
C THR A 379 -0.93 -20.55 -10.06
N SER A 380 0.23 -20.65 -10.68
CA SER A 380 1.36 -21.38 -10.11
C SER A 380 2.31 -20.41 -9.46
N LYS A 381 2.86 -20.78 -8.30
CA LYS A 381 3.89 -20.00 -7.58
C LYS A 381 5.22 -20.72 -7.66
N VAL A 382 6.32 -19.94 -7.64
CA VAL A 382 7.66 -20.48 -7.70
C VAL A 382 8.54 -19.87 -6.62
N GLY A 383 9.42 -20.68 -6.03
CA GLY A 383 10.48 -20.24 -5.15
C GLY A 383 11.83 -20.83 -5.54
N PHE A 384 12.86 -20.03 -5.38
CA PHE A 384 14.26 -20.35 -5.69
C PHE A 384 15.09 -20.27 -4.43
N ASP A 385 15.76 -21.37 -4.05
CA ASP A 385 16.77 -21.38 -2.98
C ASP A 385 18.13 -21.08 -3.62
N ALA A 386 18.52 -19.81 -3.64
CA ALA A 386 19.82 -19.34 -4.11
C ALA A 386 20.81 -19.13 -2.95
N THR A 387 20.67 -19.94 -1.89
CA THR A 387 21.67 -20.01 -0.81
C THR A 387 22.77 -21.02 -1.13
N ILE A 388 23.93 -20.86 -0.51
CA ILE A 388 25.02 -21.84 -0.60
C ILE A 388 24.54 -23.16 0.00
N HIS A 389 24.78 -24.28 -0.72
CA HIS A 389 24.44 -25.61 -0.21
C HIS A 389 25.10 -25.86 1.15
N HIS A 390 24.36 -26.44 2.10
CA HIS A 390 24.79 -26.56 3.50
C HIS A 390 26.13 -27.26 3.67
N ASP A 391 26.40 -28.30 2.88
CA ASP A 391 27.62 -29.10 2.93
C ASP A 391 28.76 -28.60 2.02
N ALA A 392 28.56 -27.47 1.33
CA ALA A 392 29.56 -26.93 0.41
C ALA A 392 30.63 -26.11 1.16
N ASP A 393 31.84 -26.12 0.61
CA ASP A 393 32.87 -25.16 1.02
C ASP A 393 32.48 -23.74 0.60
N LYS A 394 32.08 -22.93 1.58
CA LYS A 394 31.62 -21.55 1.32
C LYS A 394 32.64 -20.67 0.61
N SER A 395 33.94 -20.95 0.77
CA SER A 395 35.01 -20.15 0.14
C SER A 395 34.91 -20.07 -1.37
N GLY A 396 34.38 -21.11 -2.02
CA GLY A 396 34.19 -21.17 -3.46
C GLY A 396 33.00 -20.36 -4.00
N PHE A 397 32.14 -19.85 -3.09
CA PHE A 397 30.91 -19.13 -3.45
C PHE A 397 30.92 -17.65 -3.04
N MET A 398 31.99 -17.20 -2.40
CA MET A 398 32.09 -15.81 -1.95
C MET A 398 32.53 -14.90 -3.10
N SER A 399 31.87 -13.75 -3.25
CA SER A 399 32.32 -12.72 -4.17
C SER A 399 33.59 -12.08 -3.63
N VAL A 400 34.55 -11.83 -4.53
CA VAL A 400 35.78 -11.08 -4.21
C VAL A 400 35.65 -9.57 -4.51
N GLN A 401 34.46 -9.12 -4.92
CA GLN A 401 34.13 -7.73 -5.23
C GLN A 401 33.30 -7.12 -4.12
#